data_ce5c6ef0582b3cb0ee9abcb56161c12f
#
_entry.id   ce5c6ef0582b3cb0ee9abcb56161c12f
#
_cell.length_a   1.000
_cell.length_b   1.000
_cell.length_c   1.000
_cell.angle_alpha   90.00
_cell.angle_beta   90.00
_cell.angle_gamma   90.00
#
_symmetry.space_group_name_H-M   'P 1'
#
loop_
_entity.id
_entity.type
_entity.pdbx_description
1 polymer ?
#
loop_
_entity_poly.entity_id
_entity_poly.type
_entity_poly.pdbx_seq_one_letter_code
_entity_poly.pdbx_strand_id
1 'polypeptide(L)'
;CLLAPLSGLFVVLSALRQRSSEALKLKGDEVASPENSQYFVALGAALLSKEHEVCRFVEVREKALALRNVAVEREIASLTPLFAEEEDKTDFFRRHGRSKVARRELASFAGDCFLGIDVGSTTTKAALLDEGGQLLFSWYGSNEGNPLATVVSILQELYRKLPKEAKIRQSAVTGYGEALIQAALGVDIGEVETVAHYKAANFFLPGVSFILDIGGQDMKCLHVKEGIIDRVLLNEACSSGCGSFLETFAKSL
;
A
#
# COMPACT_ATOMS: atom_id res chain seq x y z
N CYS A 1 28.46 -2.12 17.77
CA CYS A 1 27.36 -2.42 16.86
C CYS A 1 26.91 -1.13 16.17
N LEU A 2 26.96 -1.09 14.86
CA LEU A 2 26.43 0.06 14.10
C LEU A 2 24.94 -0.24 13.86
N LEU A 3 24.04 0.50 14.53
CA LEU A 3 22.65 0.54 14.12
C LEU A 3 22.56 1.42 12.87
N ALA A 4 23.00 0.87 11.73
CA ALA A 4 22.71 1.50 10.45
C ALA A 4 21.19 1.49 10.25
N PRO A 5 20.55 2.58 9.87
CA PRO A 5 19.12 2.60 9.66
C PRO A 5 18.79 1.69 8.49
N LEU A 6 18.00 0.67 8.74
CA LEU A 6 17.36 -0.16 7.72
C LEU A 6 16.40 0.66 6.83
N SER A 7 16.20 1.93 7.16
CA SER A 7 15.52 2.98 6.40
C SER A 7 15.59 4.26 7.23
N GLY A 8 15.38 5.43 6.65
CA GLY A 8 15.38 6.72 7.35
C GLY A 8 14.51 6.81 8.61
N LEU A 9 13.74 5.78 8.92
CA LEU A 9 12.87 5.68 10.08
C LEU A 9 13.64 5.67 11.41
N PHE A 10 14.81 5.02 11.46
CA PHE A 10 15.64 4.95 12.68
C PHE A 10 16.31 6.29 13.07
N VAL A 11 16.46 7.19 12.11
CA VAL A 11 17.01 8.53 12.36
C VAL A 11 15.97 9.41 13.06
N VAL A 12 14.69 9.20 12.78
CA VAL A 12 13.58 10.04 13.26
C VAL A 12 13.08 9.63 14.64
N LEU A 13 13.25 8.35 15.04
CA LEU A 13 12.67 7.83 16.28
C LEU A 13 13.74 7.48 17.32
N SER A 14 14.17 8.46 18.12
CA SER A 14 15.11 8.26 19.25
C SER A 14 14.63 7.14 20.21
N ALA A 15 13.33 7.06 20.46
CA ALA A 15 12.74 6.01 21.30
C ALA A 15 12.92 4.60 20.71
N LEU A 16 12.87 4.45 19.37
CA LEU A 16 13.07 3.16 18.72
C LEU A 16 14.54 2.72 18.82
N ARG A 17 15.49 3.65 18.67
CA ARG A 17 16.93 3.38 18.89
C ARG A 17 17.19 2.91 20.30
N GLN A 18 16.65 3.62 21.29
CA GLN A 18 16.81 3.25 22.70
C GLN A 18 16.27 1.86 22.98
N ARG A 19 15.03 1.57 22.56
CA ARG A 19 14.41 0.25 22.75
C ARG A 19 15.15 -0.87 22.04
N SER A 20 15.67 -0.62 20.84
CA SER A 20 16.48 -1.59 20.10
C SER A 20 17.80 -1.89 20.84
N SER A 21 18.47 -0.85 21.36
CA SER A 21 19.70 -1.02 22.15
C SER A 21 19.43 -1.81 23.45
N GLU A 22 18.33 -1.50 24.13
CA GLU A 22 17.90 -2.23 25.35
C GLU A 22 17.58 -3.69 25.04
N ALA A 23 16.82 -3.97 23.98
CA ALA A 23 16.44 -5.33 23.56
C ALA A 23 17.66 -6.18 23.18
N LEU A 24 18.65 -5.56 22.51
CA LEU A 24 19.90 -6.21 22.12
C LEU A 24 20.94 -6.20 23.25
N LYS A 25 20.62 -5.60 24.40
CA LYS A 25 21.52 -5.46 25.58
C LYS A 25 22.86 -4.82 25.24
N LEU A 26 22.86 -3.82 24.34
CA LEU A 26 24.05 -3.10 23.93
C LEU A 26 24.40 -1.98 24.93
N LYS A 27 25.67 -1.79 25.19
CA LYS A 27 26.18 -0.66 26.00
C LYS A 27 26.35 0.57 25.10
N GLY A 28 26.40 1.76 25.71
CA GLY A 28 26.46 3.03 24.98
C GLY A 28 27.67 3.18 24.06
N ASP A 29 28.79 2.58 24.42
CA ASP A 29 30.04 2.53 23.63
C ASP A 29 30.01 1.50 22.47
N GLU A 30 29.04 0.59 22.51
CA GLU A 30 28.82 -0.41 21.45
C GLU A 30 27.84 0.06 20.36
N VAL A 31 27.23 1.23 20.56
CA VAL A 31 26.22 1.78 19.63
C VAL A 31 26.72 3.10 19.06
N ALA A 32 26.89 3.16 17.74
CA ALA A 32 27.17 4.39 17.04
C ALA A 32 25.95 4.79 16.19
N SER A 33 25.47 6.02 16.37
CA SER A 33 24.40 6.60 15.57
C SER A 33 24.72 8.05 15.26
N PRO A 34 25.69 8.30 14.36
CA PRO A 34 26.10 9.64 13.98
C PRO A 34 24.95 10.41 13.30
N GLU A 35 25.07 11.74 13.31
CA GLU A 35 24.21 12.58 12.48
C GLU A 35 24.36 12.21 11.00
N ASN A 36 23.28 12.38 10.24
CA ASN A 36 23.25 12.08 8.80
C ASN A 36 23.46 10.60 8.44
N SER A 37 23.19 9.68 9.37
CA SER A 37 23.32 8.23 9.13
C SER A 37 22.47 7.70 7.96
N GLN A 38 21.45 8.45 7.50
CA GLN A 38 20.68 8.16 6.28
C GLN A 38 21.56 8.12 5.01
N TYR A 39 22.73 8.77 5.03
CA TYR A 39 23.65 8.78 3.89
C TYR A 39 24.73 7.70 3.97
N PHE A 40 24.73 6.83 4.98
CA PHE A 40 25.83 5.87 5.18
C PHE A 40 26.09 4.98 3.99
N VAL A 41 25.05 4.52 3.31
CA VAL A 41 25.21 3.66 2.11
C VAL A 41 25.91 4.44 1.00
N ALA A 42 25.47 5.68 0.75
CA ALA A 42 26.10 6.56 -0.25
C ALA A 42 27.52 6.96 0.16
N LEU A 43 27.74 7.24 1.44
CA LEU A 43 29.07 7.53 1.98
C LEU A 43 30.00 6.32 1.81
N GLY A 44 29.53 5.13 2.13
CA GLY A 44 30.29 3.89 1.92
C GLY A 44 30.65 3.70 0.45
N ALA A 45 29.73 3.92 -0.47
CA ALA A 45 30.01 3.86 -1.90
C ALA A 45 31.06 4.91 -2.33
N ALA A 46 30.98 6.13 -1.80
CA ALA A 46 31.96 7.18 -2.07
C ALA A 46 33.33 6.85 -1.49
N LEU A 47 33.42 6.21 -0.33
CA LEU A 47 34.69 5.75 0.25
C LEU A 47 35.31 4.64 -0.60
N LEU A 48 34.51 3.66 -1.04
CA LEU A 48 34.96 2.58 -1.92
C LEU A 48 35.46 3.12 -3.26
N SER A 49 34.87 4.19 -3.79
CA SER A 49 35.30 4.77 -5.06
C SER A 49 36.76 5.30 -5.02
N LYS A 50 37.31 5.59 -3.83
CA LYS A 50 38.73 5.99 -3.68
C LYS A 50 39.72 4.86 -3.95
N GLU A 51 39.25 3.62 -3.87
CA GLU A 51 40.05 2.41 -4.06
C GLU A 51 40.12 1.99 -5.54
N HIS A 52 39.33 2.66 -6.41
CA HIS A 52 39.24 2.36 -7.83
C HIS A 52 39.92 3.42 -8.69
N GLU A 53 40.24 3.07 -9.93
CA GLU A 53 40.83 3.97 -10.89
C GLU A 53 39.93 5.18 -11.19
N VAL A 54 40.54 6.34 -11.34
CA VAL A 54 39.84 7.60 -11.59
C VAL A 54 39.34 7.65 -13.02
N CYS A 55 38.00 7.62 -13.21
CA CYS A 55 37.40 7.93 -14.49
C CYS A 55 37.33 9.46 -14.68
N ARG A 56 37.72 9.94 -15.87
CA ARG A 56 37.56 11.35 -16.21
C ARG A 56 36.05 11.63 -16.45
N PHE A 57 35.58 12.76 -15.93
CA PHE A 57 34.19 13.17 -16.13
C PHE A 57 33.77 13.20 -17.61
N VAL A 58 34.72 13.61 -18.50
CA VAL A 58 34.49 13.64 -19.94
C VAL A 58 34.17 12.24 -20.49
N GLU A 59 34.90 11.21 -20.07
CA GLU A 59 34.70 9.83 -20.50
C GLU A 59 33.34 9.29 -20.03
N VAL A 60 32.95 9.58 -18.79
CA VAL A 60 31.61 9.21 -18.26
C VAL A 60 30.50 9.91 -19.03
N ARG A 61 30.69 11.22 -19.34
CA ARG A 61 29.74 11.99 -20.12
C ARG A 61 29.59 11.46 -21.54
N GLU A 62 30.69 11.15 -22.20
CA GLU A 62 30.69 10.59 -23.58
C GLU A 62 30.00 9.25 -23.61
N LYS A 63 30.28 8.35 -22.66
CA LYS A 63 29.58 7.08 -22.51
C LYS A 63 28.07 7.27 -22.26
N ALA A 64 27.70 8.19 -21.38
CA ALA A 64 26.29 8.48 -21.11
C ALA A 64 25.56 9.08 -22.31
N LEU A 65 26.24 9.91 -23.13
CA LEU A 65 25.68 10.44 -24.36
C LEU A 65 25.57 9.35 -25.46
N ALA A 66 26.54 8.46 -25.55
CA ALA A 66 26.49 7.34 -26.47
C ALA A 66 25.35 6.38 -26.14
N LEU A 67 25.08 6.13 -24.84
CA LEU A 67 23.97 5.29 -24.38
C LEU A 67 22.59 5.87 -24.71
N ARG A 68 22.47 7.20 -24.90
CA ARG A 68 21.19 7.81 -25.33
C ARG A 68 20.71 7.34 -26.70
N ASN A 69 21.62 6.92 -27.56
CA ASN A 69 21.34 6.52 -28.93
C ASN A 69 21.49 4.99 -29.13
N VAL A 70 21.88 4.25 -28.10
CA VAL A 70 21.90 2.80 -28.15
C VAL A 70 20.45 2.33 -27.99
N ALA A 71 19.88 1.88 -29.09
CA ALA A 71 18.73 0.98 -29.00
C ALA A 71 19.23 -0.26 -28.21
N VAL A 72 18.82 -0.35 -26.95
CA VAL A 72 19.10 -1.56 -26.15
C VAL A 72 18.40 -2.68 -26.92
N GLU A 73 19.16 -3.52 -27.63
CA GLU A 73 18.62 -4.77 -28.12
C GLU A 73 18.14 -5.54 -26.89
N ARG A 74 16.84 -5.59 -26.73
CA ARG A 74 16.26 -6.32 -25.61
C ARG A 74 16.58 -7.78 -25.80
N GLU A 75 17.24 -8.40 -24.83
CA GLU A 75 17.51 -9.84 -24.81
C GLU A 75 16.23 -10.66 -24.88
N ILE A 76 15.09 -10.06 -24.54
CA ILE A 76 13.77 -10.66 -24.56
C ILE A 76 12.93 -9.91 -25.59
N ALA A 77 12.28 -10.63 -26.50
CA ALA A 77 11.32 -10.06 -27.43
C ALA A 77 10.22 -9.33 -26.66
N SER A 78 9.97 -8.07 -27.00
CA SER A 78 8.86 -7.32 -26.40
C SER A 78 7.54 -8.02 -26.69
N LEU A 79 6.68 -8.06 -25.71
CA LEU A 79 5.30 -8.49 -25.91
C LEU A 79 4.61 -7.51 -26.87
N THR A 80 3.62 -8.00 -27.60
CA THR A 80 2.75 -7.11 -28.38
C THR A 80 2.06 -6.13 -27.42
N PRO A 81 1.87 -4.86 -27.83
CA PRO A 81 1.10 -3.92 -27.00
C PRO A 81 -0.24 -4.50 -26.58
N LEU A 82 -0.67 -4.20 -25.35
CA LEU A 82 -1.97 -4.67 -24.82
C LEU A 82 -3.14 -4.27 -25.73
N PHE A 83 -3.03 -3.12 -26.38
CA PHE A 83 -3.99 -2.63 -27.36
C PHE A 83 -3.26 -2.39 -28.67
N ALA A 84 -3.67 -3.10 -29.71
CA ALA A 84 -3.17 -2.87 -31.07
C ALA A 84 -3.79 -1.61 -31.68
N GLU A 85 -5.08 -1.43 -31.41
CA GLU A 85 -5.87 -0.32 -31.94
C GLU A 85 -6.58 0.43 -30.79
N GLU A 86 -6.96 1.69 -31.04
CA GLU A 86 -7.68 2.51 -30.02
C GLU A 86 -9.09 1.95 -29.73
N GLU A 87 -9.64 1.16 -30.65
CA GLU A 87 -10.91 0.47 -30.46
C GLU A 87 -10.81 -0.62 -29.38
N ASP A 88 -9.71 -1.41 -29.39
CA ASP A 88 -9.44 -2.44 -28.38
C ASP A 88 -9.38 -1.81 -26.97
N LYS A 89 -8.72 -0.66 -26.86
CA LYS A 89 -8.61 0.09 -25.63
C LYS A 89 -9.97 0.62 -25.17
N THR A 90 -10.75 1.16 -26.08
CA THR A 90 -12.11 1.64 -25.80
C THR A 90 -13.00 0.51 -25.31
N ASP A 91 -12.95 -0.64 -25.96
CA ASP A 91 -13.72 -1.83 -25.58
C ASP A 91 -13.28 -2.38 -24.22
N PHE A 92 -11.98 -2.38 -23.94
CA PHE A 92 -11.47 -2.75 -22.63
C PHE A 92 -12.07 -1.86 -21.53
N PHE A 93 -11.98 -0.54 -21.66
CA PHE A 93 -12.52 0.38 -20.67
C PHE A 93 -14.04 0.33 -20.57
N ARG A 94 -14.75 0.13 -21.68
CA ARG A 94 -16.21 -0.07 -21.69
C ARG A 94 -16.61 -1.32 -20.92
N ARG A 95 -15.90 -2.44 -21.11
CA ARG A 95 -16.14 -3.71 -20.40
C ARG A 95 -15.88 -3.55 -18.89
N HIS A 96 -14.72 -2.99 -18.52
CA HIS A 96 -14.36 -2.79 -17.11
C HIS A 96 -15.21 -1.69 -16.44
N GLY A 97 -15.67 -0.72 -17.19
CA GLY A 97 -16.58 0.32 -16.73
C GLY A 97 -17.94 -0.19 -16.23
N ARG A 98 -18.30 -1.44 -16.53
CA ARG A 98 -19.52 -2.08 -16.02
C ARG A 98 -19.36 -2.58 -14.58
N SER A 99 -18.13 -2.86 -14.14
CA SER A 99 -17.80 -3.35 -12.81
C SER A 99 -17.51 -2.17 -11.88
N LYS A 100 -18.54 -1.41 -11.53
CA LYS A 100 -18.45 -0.24 -10.65
C LYS A 100 -19.25 -0.48 -9.38
N VAL A 101 -18.75 0.02 -8.27
CA VAL A 101 -19.50 0.11 -7.02
C VAL A 101 -20.64 1.11 -7.22
N ALA A 102 -21.86 0.70 -6.93
CA ALA A 102 -23.01 1.60 -6.96
C ALA A 102 -22.81 2.74 -5.95
N ARG A 103 -23.12 3.96 -6.37
CA ARG A 103 -22.97 5.16 -5.53
C ARG A 103 -24.31 5.87 -5.36
N ARG A 104 -24.46 6.50 -4.21
CA ARG A 104 -25.57 7.36 -3.87
C ARG A 104 -25.05 8.65 -3.26
N GLU A 105 -25.78 9.75 -3.51
CA GLU A 105 -25.40 11.06 -2.99
C GLU A 105 -25.57 11.13 -1.47
N LEU A 106 -24.48 11.46 -0.74
CA LEU A 106 -24.47 11.54 0.71
C LEU A 106 -25.34 12.70 1.20
N ALA A 107 -25.28 13.86 0.54
CA ALA A 107 -25.95 15.08 0.99
C ALA A 107 -27.48 14.95 1.11
N SER A 108 -28.08 14.02 0.36
CA SER A 108 -29.52 13.73 0.39
C SER A 108 -29.88 12.42 1.08
N PHE A 109 -28.90 11.78 1.72
CA PHE A 109 -29.10 10.48 2.36
C PHE A 109 -29.76 10.63 3.74
N ALA A 110 -30.73 9.78 4.02
CA ALA A 110 -31.36 9.60 5.32
C ALA A 110 -31.46 8.11 5.63
N GLY A 111 -31.14 7.73 6.87
CA GLY A 111 -31.19 6.35 7.33
C GLY A 111 -29.90 5.85 7.94
N ASP A 112 -29.84 4.55 8.18
CA ASP A 112 -28.68 3.89 8.75
C ASP A 112 -27.58 3.66 7.70
N CYS A 113 -26.33 3.89 8.07
CA CYS A 113 -25.16 3.67 7.23
C CYS A 113 -24.04 3.01 8.04
N PHE A 114 -23.07 2.45 7.34
CA PHE A 114 -22.01 1.60 7.91
C PHE A 114 -20.66 2.10 7.44
N LEU A 115 -19.76 2.30 8.39
CA LEU A 115 -18.43 2.82 8.14
C LEU A 115 -17.40 1.69 8.14
N GLY A 116 -16.65 1.55 7.07
CA GLY A 116 -15.47 0.67 6.97
C GLY A 116 -14.19 1.49 6.84
N ILE A 117 -13.14 1.11 7.56
CA ILE A 117 -11.82 1.74 7.51
C ILE A 117 -10.77 0.66 7.29
N ASP A 118 -9.96 0.81 6.26
CA ASP A 118 -8.77 -0.02 6.04
C ASP A 118 -7.52 0.81 6.30
N VAL A 119 -6.74 0.40 7.31
CA VAL A 119 -5.54 1.10 7.75
C VAL A 119 -4.31 0.26 7.41
N GLY A 120 -3.84 0.41 6.18
CA GLY A 120 -2.62 -0.25 5.72
C GLY A 120 -1.35 0.38 6.28
N SER A 121 -0.21 -0.21 5.96
CA SER A 121 1.11 0.28 6.39
C SER A 121 1.47 1.66 5.82
N THR A 122 1.02 1.98 4.62
CA THR A 122 1.34 3.22 3.91
C THR A 122 0.13 4.05 3.53
N THR A 123 -1.01 3.41 3.34
CA THR A 123 -2.24 4.05 2.88
C THR A 123 -3.41 3.72 3.79
N THR A 124 -4.34 4.66 3.90
CA THR A 124 -5.63 4.47 4.58
C THR A 124 -6.75 4.62 3.57
N LYS A 125 -7.81 3.86 3.75
CA LYS A 125 -9.05 3.97 2.98
C LYS A 125 -10.22 4.00 3.93
N ALA A 126 -11.27 4.73 3.56
CA ALA A 126 -12.54 4.72 4.27
C ALA A 126 -13.69 4.66 3.29
N ALA A 127 -14.73 3.92 3.65
CA ALA A 127 -15.94 3.77 2.88
C ALA A 127 -17.16 3.86 3.81
N LEU A 128 -18.16 4.67 3.44
CA LEU A 128 -19.46 4.69 4.08
C LEU A 128 -20.48 4.10 3.12
N LEU A 129 -21.20 3.11 3.56
CA LEU A 129 -22.20 2.39 2.78
C LEU A 129 -23.59 2.58 3.37
N ASP A 130 -24.63 2.58 2.54
CA ASP A 130 -26.01 2.37 2.99
C ASP A 130 -26.31 0.88 3.23
N GLU A 131 -27.48 0.54 3.70
CA GLU A 131 -27.93 -0.85 3.93
C GLU A 131 -27.92 -1.71 2.66
N GLY A 132 -28.07 -1.11 1.48
CA GLY A 132 -28.01 -1.77 0.18
C GLY A 132 -26.60 -1.97 -0.35
N GLY A 133 -25.57 -1.49 0.37
CA GLY A 133 -24.19 -1.57 -0.06
C GLY A 133 -23.80 -0.50 -1.10
N GLN A 134 -24.61 0.55 -1.27
CA GLN A 134 -24.26 1.68 -2.12
C GLN A 134 -23.28 2.62 -1.39
N LEU A 135 -22.27 3.05 -2.09
CA LEU A 135 -21.20 3.90 -1.54
C LEU A 135 -21.65 5.36 -1.43
N LEU A 136 -21.77 5.83 -0.19
CA LEU A 136 -22.16 7.21 0.16
C LEU A 136 -20.95 8.14 0.24
N PHE A 137 -19.84 7.65 0.80
CA PHE A 137 -18.59 8.40 0.95
C PHE A 137 -17.42 7.45 0.75
N SER A 138 -16.34 7.96 0.18
CA SER A 138 -15.08 7.22 0.11
C SER A 138 -13.90 8.18 0.23
N TRP A 139 -12.86 7.70 0.88
CA TRP A 139 -11.58 8.37 0.99
C TRP A 139 -10.44 7.39 0.75
N TYR A 140 -9.38 7.84 0.09
CA TYR A 140 -8.15 7.07 -0.15
C TYR A 140 -6.96 8.02 -0.14
N GLY A 141 -5.91 7.68 0.59
CA GLY A 141 -4.69 8.47 0.60
C GLY A 141 -3.56 7.85 1.42
N SER A 142 -2.40 8.49 1.38
CA SER A 142 -1.27 8.14 2.23
C SER A 142 -1.58 8.43 3.70
N ASN A 143 -1.09 7.59 4.61
CA ASN A 143 -1.16 7.85 6.05
C ASN A 143 0.08 8.57 6.59
N GLU A 144 1.06 8.87 5.72
CA GLU A 144 2.28 9.64 6.04
C GLU A 144 3.00 9.15 7.31
N GLY A 145 2.90 7.87 7.63
CA GLY A 145 3.45 7.27 8.85
C GLY A 145 2.66 7.58 10.13
N ASN A 146 1.53 8.29 10.04
CA ASN A 146 0.65 8.60 11.18
C ASN A 146 -0.80 8.22 10.88
N PRO A 147 -1.15 6.93 10.91
CA PRO A 147 -2.47 6.44 10.55
C PRO A 147 -3.58 7.00 11.46
N LEU A 148 -3.30 7.21 12.75
CA LEU A 148 -4.30 7.73 13.67
C LEU A 148 -4.72 9.17 13.30
N ALA A 149 -3.76 10.06 13.06
CA ALA A 149 -4.06 11.42 12.65
C ALA A 149 -4.82 11.46 11.31
N THR A 150 -4.46 10.58 10.38
CA THR A 150 -5.13 10.45 9.09
C THR A 150 -6.58 10.01 9.26
N VAL A 151 -6.86 8.98 10.07
CA VAL A 151 -8.23 8.52 10.34
C VAL A 151 -9.06 9.61 11.03
N VAL A 152 -8.49 10.31 12.00
CA VAL A 152 -9.17 11.46 12.67
C VAL A 152 -9.55 12.53 11.65
N SER A 153 -8.66 12.88 10.72
CA SER A 153 -8.93 13.85 9.65
C SER A 153 -10.05 13.38 8.72
N ILE A 154 -10.03 12.09 8.34
CA ILE A 154 -11.09 11.48 7.51
C ILE A 154 -12.45 11.55 8.22
N LEU A 155 -12.49 11.19 9.50
CA LEU A 155 -13.72 11.24 10.26
C LEU A 155 -14.25 12.67 10.42
N GLN A 156 -13.38 13.65 10.64
CA GLN A 156 -13.77 15.05 10.67
C GLN A 156 -14.34 15.53 9.32
N GLU A 157 -13.76 15.09 8.21
CA GLU A 157 -14.28 15.38 6.88
C GLU A 157 -15.64 14.72 6.66
N LEU A 158 -15.77 13.45 7.02
CA LEU A 158 -17.02 12.69 6.91
C LEU A 158 -18.14 13.35 7.74
N TYR A 159 -17.89 13.63 9.02
CA TYR A 159 -18.92 14.23 9.90
C TYR A 159 -19.34 15.62 9.47
N ARG A 160 -18.46 16.40 8.84
CA ARG A 160 -18.85 17.70 8.26
C ARG A 160 -19.81 17.59 7.09
N LYS A 161 -19.74 16.45 6.36
CA LYS A 161 -20.59 16.18 5.17
C LYS A 161 -21.82 15.34 5.49
N LEU A 162 -21.85 14.71 6.67
CA LEU A 162 -22.90 13.79 7.05
C LEU A 162 -24.21 14.54 7.37
N PRO A 163 -25.32 14.27 6.68
CA PRO A 163 -26.62 14.85 6.99
C PRO A 163 -27.09 14.45 8.41
N LYS A 164 -27.92 15.29 9.01
CA LYS A 164 -28.47 15.02 10.35
C LYS A 164 -29.36 13.78 10.39
N GLU A 165 -29.97 13.44 9.29
CA GLU A 165 -30.86 12.31 9.07
C GLU A 165 -30.11 11.00 8.84
N ALA A 166 -28.81 11.06 8.54
CA ALA A 166 -27.94 9.91 8.37
C ALA A 166 -27.34 9.49 9.72
N LYS A 167 -27.33 8.19 10.01
CA LYS A 167 -26.80 7.64 11.26
C LYS A 167 -25.77 6.55 10.94
N ILE A 168 -24.54 6.74 11.38
CA ILE A 168 -23.55 5.65 11.36
C ILE A 168 -23.96 4.64 12.42
N ARG A 169 -24.49 3.53 11.99
CA ARG A 169 -25.04 2.47 12.83
C ARG A 169 -23.96 1.61 13.45
N GLN A 170 -22.98 1.27 12.64
CA GLN A 170 -21.81 0.49 13.04
C GLN A 170 -20.58 0.92 12.23
N SER A 171 -19.43 0.68 12.83
CA SER A 171 -18.12 0.95 12.24
C SER A 171 -17.21 -0.28 12.36
N ALA A 172 -16.40 -0.50 11.35
CA ALA A 172 -15.40 -1.57 11.34
C ALA A 172 -14.06 -1.04 10.88
N VAL A 173 -12.98 -1.58 11.43
CA VAL A 173 -11.63 -1.29 11.00
C VAL A 173 -10.88 -2.58 10.70
N THR A 174 -10.02 -2.53 9.69
CA THR A 174 -9.16 -3.62 9.26
C THR A 174 -7.78 -3.10 8.87
N GLY A 175 -6.87 -4.02 8.53
CA GLY A 175 -5.51 -3.69 8.08
C GLY A 175 -4.51 -3.63 9.23
N TYR A 176 -3.28 -3.24 8.89
CA TYR A 176 -2.14 -3.25 9.82
C TYR A 176 -2.35 -2.38 11.07
N GLY A 177 -3.07 -1.27 10.93
CA GLY A 177 -3.37 -0.33 12.02
C GLY A 177 -4.67 -0.62 12.79
N GLU A 178 -5.33 -1.75 12.54
CA GLU A 178 -6.64 -2.13 13.12
C GLU A 178 -6.69 -1.94 14.63
N ALA A 179 -5.84 -2.64 15.38
CA ALA A 179 -5.87 -2.61 16.85
C ALA A 179 -5.63 -1.20 17.43
N LEU A 180 -4.76 -0.40 16.79
CA LEU A 180 -4.50 0.98 17.20
C LEU A 180 -5.76 1.84 17.05
N ILE A 181 -6.40 1.78 15.89
CA ILE A 181 -7.56 2.60 15.57
C ILE A 181 -8.79 2.17 16.38
N GLN A 182 -9.00 0.87 16.53
CA GLN A 182 -10.08 0.35 17.36
C GLN A 182 -9.94 0.84 18.81
N ALA A 183 -8.76 0.71 19.40
CA ALA A 183 -8.52 1.14 20.78
C ALA A 183 -8.60 2.66 20.96
N ALA A 184 -8.09 3.45 20.00
CA ALA A 184 -8.03 4.90 20.12
C ALA A 184 -9.36 5.60 19.86
N LEU A 185 -10.18 5.07 18.95
CA LEU A 185 -11.42 5.72 18.48
C LEU A 185 -12.70 4.98 18.87
N GLY A 186 -12.60 3.83 19.51
CA GLY A 186 -13.77 3.04 19.92
C GLY A 186 -14.57 2.49 18.73
N VAL A 187 -13.89 2.10 17.65
CA VAL A 187 -14.52 1.46 16.49
C VAL A 187 -15.14 0.14 16.93
N ASP A 188 -16.38 -0.13 16.50
CA ASP A 188 -17.17 -1.27 17.02
C ASP A 188 -16.54 -2.62 16.73
N ILE A 189 -15.96 -2.80 15.54
CA ILE A 189 -15.43 -4.09 15.08
C ILE A 189 -14.00 -3.91 14.54
N GLY A 190 -13.06 -4.69 15.06
CA GLY A 190 -11.78 -4.97 14.42
C GLY A 190 -11.87 -6.28 13.65
N GLU A 191 -11.49 -6.30 12.38
CA GLU A 191 -11.61 -7.49 11.54
C GLU A 191 -10.32 -7.76 10.78
N VAL A 192 -9.99 -9.02 10.63
CA VAL A 192 -8.84 -9.47 9.84
C VAL A 192 -9.03 -9.12 8.38
N GLU A 193 -7.99 -8.56 7.76
CA GLU A 193 -8.00 -8.09 6.37
C GLU A 193 -8.50 -9.14 5.36
N THR A 194 -8.08 -10.40 5.51
CA THR A 194 -8.52 -11.49 4.64
C THR A 194 -10.03 -11.76 4.72
N VAL A 195 -10.62 -11.60 5.90
CA VAL A 195 -12.07 -11.74 6.11
C VAL A 195 -12.81 -10.56 5.48
N ALA A 196 -12.29 -9.34 5.65
CA ALA A 196 -12.85 -8.15 5.02
C ALA A 196 -12.83 -8.25 3.49
N HIS A 197 -11.71 -8.71 2.89
CA HIS A 197 -11.58 -8.99 1.45
C HIS A 197 -12.62 -10.02 0.97
N TYR A 198 -12.73 -11.14 1.69
CA TYR A 198 -13.74 -12.16 1.33
C TYR A 198 -15.17 -11.61 1.38
N LYS A 199 -15.52 -10.86 2.42
CA LYS A 199 -16.85 -10.26 2.55
C LYS A 199 -17.17 -9.35 1.37
N ALA A 200 -16.22 -8.48 0.98
CA ALA A 200 -16.38 -7.61 -0.17
C ALA A 200 -16.49 -8.40 -1.49
N ALA A 201 -15.60 -9.37 -1.71
CA ALA A 201 -15.62 -10.19 -2.92
C ALA A 201 -16.94 -10.98 -3.06
N ASN A 202 -17.40 -11.58 -1.97
CA ASN A 202 -18.66 -12.33 -1.97
C ASN A 202 -19.90 -11.44 -2.13
N PHE A 203 -19.84 -10.17 -1.71
CA PHE A 203 -20.91 -9.21 -1.96
C PHE A 203 -21.06 -8.91 -3.46
N PHE A 204 -19.96 -8.72 -4.19
CA PHE A 204 -19.97 -8.45 -5.63
C PHE A 204 -20.12 -9.71 -6.49
N LEU A 205 -19.62 -10.85 -6.02
CA LEU A 205 -19.66 -12.14 -6.69
C LEU A 205 -20.09 -13.21 -5.68
N PRO A 206 -21.39 -13.37 -5.42
CA PRO A 206 -21.91 -14.39 -4.50
C PRO A 206 -21.41 -15.78 -4.89
N GLY A 207 -20.87 -16.52 -3.92
CA GLY A 207 -20.32 -17.86 -4.15
C GLY A 207 -18.90 -17.86 -4.72
N VAL A 208 -18.17 -16.74 -4.63
CA VAL A 208 -16.76 -16.69 -5.02
C VAL A 208 -15.96 -17.80 -4.33
N SER A 209 -15.19 -18.57 -5.12
CA SER A 209 -14.38 -19.70 -4.64
C SER A 209 -12.87 -19.41 -4.61
N PHE A 210 -12.44 -18.34 -5.28
CA PHE A 210 -11.05 -17.95 -5.38
C PHE A 210 -10.91 -16.44 -5.45
N ILE A 211 -10.01 -15.89 -4.64
CA ILE A 211 -9.69 -14.47 -4.62
C ILE A 211 -8.18 -14.32 -4.73
N LEU A 212 -7.74 -13.53 -5.69
CA LEU A 212 -6.35 -13.10 -5.82
C LEU A 212 -6.28 -11.62 -5.48
N ASP A 213 -5.72 -11.32 -4.33
CA ASP A 213 -5.47 -9.97 -3.86
C ASP A 213 -4.01 -9.60 -4.15
N ILE A 214 -3.81 -8.53 -4.90
CA ILE A 214 -2.49 -8.03 -5.28
C ILE A 214 -2.33 -6.63 -4.69
N GLY A 215 -1.73 -6.58 -3.50
CA GLY A 215 -1.35 -5.34 -2.84
C GLY A 215 -0.07 -4.73 -3.42
N GLY A 216 0.29 -3.54 -2.96
CA GLY A 216 1.52 -2.86 -3.38
C GLY A 216 2.79 -3.59 -2.95
N GLN A 217 2.76 -4.25 -1.80
CA GLN A 217 3.92 -4.90 -1.17
C GLN A 217 3.76 -6.40 -0.94
N ASP A 218 2.53 -6.91 -0.94
CA ASP A 218 2.22 -8.31 -0.74
C ASP A 218 1.19 -8.81 -1.76
N MET A 219 1.04 -10.11 -1.83
CA MET A 219 0.02 -10.78 -2.61
C MET A 219 -0.58 -11.91 -1.80
N LYS A 220 -1.90 -12.02 -1.81
CA LYS A 220 -2.65 -13.04 -1.08
C LYS A 220 -3.54 -13.81 -2.05
N CYS A 221 -3.63 -15.10 -1.85
CA CYS A 221 -4.52 -15.97 -2.59
C CYS A 221 -5.43 -16.68 -1.60
N LEU A 222 -6.73 -16.45 -1.69
CA LEU A 222 -7.72 -17.04 -0.81
C LEU A 222 -8.51 -18.09 -1.58
N HIS A 223 -8.53 -19.32 -1.06
CA HIS A 223 -9.45 -20.35 -1.50
C HIS A 223 -10.65 -20.35 -0.58
N VAL A 224 -11.84 -20.28 -1.17
CA VAL A 224 -13.12 -20.30 -0.44
C VAL A 224 -13.88 -21.56 -0.82
N LYS A 225 -14.32 -22.31 0.19
CA LYS A 225 -15.12 -23.50 0.03
C LYS A 225 -16.36 -23.42 0.93
N GLU A 226 -17.52 -23.59 0.35
CA GLU A 226 -18.79 -23.55 1.09
C GLU A 226 -18.99 -22.28 1.95
N GLY A 227 -18.49 -21.14 1.44
CA GLY A 227 -18.62 -19.86 2.14
C GLY A 227 -17.58 -19.63 3.26
N ILE A 228 -16.58 -20.51 3.40
CA ILE A 228 -15.52 -20.44 4.40
C ILE A 228 -14.17 -20.30 3.70
N ILE A 229 -13.28 -19.49 4.23
CA ILE A 229 -11.89 -19.41 3.76
C ILE A 229 -11.19 -20.70 4.20
N ASP A 230 -10.96 -21.59 3.23
CA ASP A 230 -10.35 -22.90 3.45
C ASP A 230 -8.80 -22.81 3.48
N ARG A 231 -8.24 -21.95 2.63
CA ARG A 231 -6.79 -21.78 2.52
C ARG A 231 -6.40 -20.35 2.18
N VAL A 232 -5.32 -19.89 2.81
CA VAL A 232 -4.67 -18.62 2.51
C VAL A 232 -3.22 -18.92 2.10
N LEU A 233 -2.82 -18.44 0.93
CA LEU A 233 -1.44 -18.44 0.48
C LEU A 233 -0.96 -17.00 0.44
N LEU A 234 0.19 -16.76 1.02
CA LEU A 234 0.87 -15.46 1.07
C LEU A 234 2.21 -15.57 0.37
N ASN A 235 2.63 -14.55 -0.33
CA ASN A 235 4.02 -14.47 -0.73
C ASN A 235 4.86 -14.00 0.47
N GLU A 236 5.94 -14.72 0.76
CA GLU A 236 6.81 -14.44 1.92
C GLU A 236 7.83 -13.32 1.67
N ALA A 237 7.99 -12.88 0.41
CA ALA A 237 8.95 -11.85 0.05
C ALA A 237 8.29 -10.72 -0.76
N CYS A 238 8.42 -9.49 -0.29
CA CYS A 238 7.87 -8.29 -0.91
C CYS A 238 8.20 -8.11 -2.40
N SER A 239 9.29 -8.68 -2.89
CA SER A 239 9.75 -8.52 -4.27
C SER A 239 9.35 -9.66 -5.23
N SER A 240 8.64 -10.69 -4.74
CA SER A 240 8.43 -11.91 -5.53
C SER A 240 7.04 -12.08 -6.14
N GLY A 241 6.30 -10.98 -6.35
CA GLY A 241 5.01 -11.10 -7.02
C GLY A 241 3.94 -10.10 -6.55
N CYS A 242 4.34 -9.04 -5.84
CA CYS A 242 3.43 -7.96 -5.45
C CYS A 242 3.21 -6.94 -6.59
N GLY A 243 2.29 -6.02 -6.40
CA GLY A 243 1.93 -5.02 -7.40
C GLY A 243 3.11 -4.18 -7.89
N SER A 244 4.04 -3.81 -7.01
CA SER A 244 5.25 -3.05 -7.39
C SER A 244 6.18 -3.86 -8.30
N PHE A 245 6.31 -5.17 -8.09
CA PHE A 245 7.05 -6.05 -8.98
C PHE A 245 6.38 -6.14 -10.35
N LEU A 246 5.07 -6.39 -10.38
CA LEU A 246 4.31 -6.48 -11.62
C LEU A 246 4.37 -5.18 -12.43
N GLU A 247 4.29 -4.03 -11.76
CA GLU A 247 4.42 -2.73 -12.41
C GLU A 247 5.82 -2.52 -13.01
N THR A 248 6.87 -2.87 -12.26
CA THR A 248 8.25 -2.75 -12.73
C THR A 248 8.50 -3.69 -13.91
N PHE A 249 8.03 -4.92 -13.81
CA PHE A 249 8.15 -5.92 -14.87
C PHE A 249 7.41 -5.49 -16.15
N ALA A 250 6.18 -5.02 -16.02
CA ALA A 250 5.40 -4.51 -17.16
C ALA A 250 6.05 -3.30 -17.85
N LYS A 251 6.76 -2.45 -17.10
CA LYS A 251 7.51 -1.32 -17.68
C LYS A 251 8.80 -1.77 -18.40
N SER A 252 9.32 -2.95 -18.08
CA SER A 252 10.54 -3.50 -18.67
C SER A 252 10.30 -4.32 -19.95
N LEU A 253 9.09 -4.77 -20.18
CA LEU A 253 8.65 -5.50 -21.39
C LEU A 253 8.23 -4.56 -22.51
#